data_f81350125183424091c2189b338ff642
#
_entry.id   f81350125183424091c2189b338ff642
#
_cell.length_a   1.000
_cell.length_b   1.000
_cell.length_c   1.000
_cell.angle_alpha   90.00
_cell.angle_beta   90.00
_cell.angle_gamma   90.00
#
_symmetry.space_group_name_H-M   'P 1'
#
loop_
_entity.id
_entity.type
_entity.pdbx_description
1 polymer ?
#
loop_
_entity_poly.entity_id
_entity_poly.type
_entity_poly.pdbx_seq_one_letter_code
_entity_poly.pdbx_strand_id
1 'polypeptide(L)'
;AAGVAIPPYSGTWNSISDNLSKSDGFILVVPEYGGMATPAAKNIFLLCGSGEFAHKPGLIVSVSSGNGGAYPISELRMSSYKNTHIMWIPENIIIRNVEEFNPGSHGKNIPDWLDDRIYYVLNLLLAYASNMKPLRTIINRKDFGNGM
;
A
#
# COMPACT_ATOMS: atom_id res chain seq x y z
N ALA A 1 3.50 -5.81 -19.72
CA ALA A 1 4.61 -4.91 -19.95
C ALA A 1 4.59 -3.87 -18.84
N ALA A 2 5.64 -3.84 -18.00
CA ALA A 2 5.81 -2.76 -17.03
C ALA A 2 5.82 -1.44 -17.80
N GLY A 3 5.03 -0.46 -17.34
CA GLY A 3 4.99 0.85 -17.96
C GLY A 3 6.39 1.45 -18.00
N VAL A 4 6.86 1.79 -19.18
CA VAL A 4 8.15 2.49 -19.32
C VAL A 4 7.96 3.90 -18.79
N ALA A 5 8.70 4.25 -17.75
CA ALA A 5 8.73 5.63 -17.27
C ALA A 5 9.27 6.54 -18.38
N ILE A 6 8.45 7.50 -18.79
CA ILE A 6 8.80 8.44 -19.88
C ILE A 6 9.72 9.54 -19.31
N PRO A 7 10.85 9.86 -19.95
CA PRO A 7 11.64 11.02 -19.56
C PRO A 7 10.78 12.30 -19.52
N PRO A 8 10.98 13.20 -18.52
CA PRO A 8 12.14 13.34 -17.63
C PRO A 8 12.04 12.60 -16.28
N TYR A 9 11.00 11.81 -16.06
CA TYR A 9 10.72 11.20 -14.75
C TYR A 9 11.44 9.86 -14.50
N SER A 10 12.16 9.33 -15.48
CA SER A 10 12.83 8.04 -15.40
C SER A 10 13.82 7.92 -14.22
N GLY A 11 14.59 8.97 -13.94
CA GLY A 11 15.54 8.96 -12.82
C GLY A 11 14.86 8.87 -11.46
N THR A 12 13.80 9.65 -11.26
CA THR A 12 13.00 9.63 -10.02
C THR A 12 12.30 8.28 -9.86
N TRP A 13 11.73 7.75 -10.94
CA TRP A 13 11.06 6.45 -10.90
C TRP A 13 12.02 5.32 -10.54
N ASN A 14 13.22 5.29 -11.14
CA ASN A 14 14.22 4.26 -10.83
C ASN A 14 14.57 4.21 -9.35
N SER A 15 14.75 5.37 -8.71
CA SER A 15 15.01 5.45 -7.27
C SER A 15 13.84 4.91 -6.44
N ILE A 16 12.59 5.20 -6.83
CA ILE A 16 11.40 4.68 -6.15
C ILE A 16 11.30 3.15 -6.34
N SER A 17 11.43 2.66 -7.55
CA SER A 17 11.40 1.24 -7.89
C SER A 17 12.46 0.45 -7.13
N ASP A 18 13.69 0.99 -7.04
CA ASP A 18 14.78 0.38 -6.27
C ASP A 18 14.44 0.26 -4.77
N ASN A 19 13.87 1.31 -4.18
CA ASN A 19 13.46 1.29 -2.78
C ASN A 19 12.33 0.29 -2.55
N LEU A 20 11.34 0.28 -3.42
CA LEU A 20 10.23 -0.68 -3.37
C LEU A 20 10.74 -2.12 -3.49
N SER A 21 11.68 -2.37 -4.41
CA SER A 21 12.25 -3.71 -4.62
C SER A 21 13.01 -4.22 -3.39
N LYS A 22 13.69 -3.35 -2.65
CA LYS A 22 14.44 -3.67 -1.44
C LYS A 22 13.57 -3.81 -0.19
N SER A 23 12.37 -3.27 -0.20
CA SER A 23 11.44 -3.33 0.94
C SER A 23 10.85 -4.71 1.13
N ASP A 24 10.55 -5.08 2.37
CA ASP A 24 9.93 -6.36 2.73
C ASP A 24 8.40 -6.26 2.93
N GLY A 25 7.85 -5.05 2.96
CA GLY A 25 6.41 -4.78 3.06
C GLY A 25 6.11 -3.33 2.75
N PHE A 26 4.82 -2.98 2.64
CA PHE A 26 4.37 -1.66 2.19
C PHE A 26 3.24 -1.11 3.03
N ILE A 27 3.21 0.21 3.18
CA ILE A 27 2.05 0.95 3.66
C ILE A 27 1.61 1.88 2.53
N LEU A 28 0.41 1.69 2.02
CA LEU A 28 -0.21 2.58 1.06
C LEU A 28 -1.19 3.51 1.77
N VAL A 29 -0.82 4.77 1.88
CA VAL A 29 -1.74 5.82 2.36
C VAL A 29 -2.48 6.38 1.16
N VAL A 30 -3.81 6.27 1.16
CA VAL A 30 -4.65 6.66 0.03
C VAL A 30 -5.84 7.49 0.50
N PRO A 31 -5.99 8.74 0.01
CA PRO A 31 -7.19 9.52 0.28
C PRO A 31 -8.37 9.01 -0.55
N GLU A 32 -9.58 9.13 0.02
CA GLU A 32 -10.82 8.89 -0.71
C GLU A 32 -11.27 10.17 -1.39
N TYR A 33 -11.30 10.18 -2.72
CA TYR A 33 -11.84 11.27 -3.52
C TYR A 33 -13.07 10.80 -4.32
N GLY A 34 -14.21 11.42 -4.08
CA GLY A 34 -15.44 11.06 -4.75
C GLY A 34 -15.85 9.59 -4.55
N GLY A 35 -15.56 9.00 -3.40
CA GLY A 35 -15.84 7.58 -3.13
C GLY A 35 -14.90 6.60 -3.83
N MET A 36 -13.69 7.00 -4.22
CA MET A 36 -12.75 6.17 -4.97
C MET A 36 -11.32 6.30 -4.43
N ALA A 37 -10.49 5.28 -4.69
CA ALA A 37 -9.05 5.43 -4.58
C ALA A 37 -8.55 6.41 -5.66
N THR A 38 -7.61 7.28 -5.28
CA THR A 38 -7.11 8.31 -6.19
C THR A 38 -6.37 7.72 -7.39
N PRO A 39 -6.40 8.40 -8.56
CA PRO A 39 -5.64 7.97 -9.74
C PRO A 39 -4.14 7.82 -9.44
N ALA A 40 -3.56 8.68 -8.62
CA ALA A 40 -2.16 8.61 -8.23
C ALA A 40 -1.84 7.30 -7.48
N ALA A 41 -2.71 6.88 -6.54
CA ALA A 41 -2.55 5.62 -5.83
C ALA A 41 -2.68 4.41 -6.78
N LYS A 42 -3.60 4.47 -7.74
CA LYS A 42 -3.76 3.39 -8.75
C LYS A 42 -2.60 3.34 -9.72
N ASN A 43 -2.02 4.49 -10.07
CA ASN A 43 -0.93 4.56 -11.03
C ASN A 43 0.33 3.81 -10.58
N ILE A 44 0.60 3.72 -9.27
CA ILE A 44 1.74 2.96 -8.77
C ILE A 44 1.67 1.49 -9.16
N PHE A 45 0.47 0.89 -9.17
CA PHE A 45 0.28 -0.51 -9.56
C PHE A 45 0.39 -0.74 -11.07
N LEU A 46 0.28 0.32 -11.87
CA LEU A 46 0.52 0.27 -13.31
C LEU A 46 1.99 0.44 -13.66
N LEU A 47 2.74 1.18 -12.85
CA LEU A 47 4.17 1.42 -13.03
C LEU A 47 5.00 0.27 -12.45
N CYS A 48 4.56 -0.34 -11.35
CA CYS A 48 5.24 -1.47 -10.71
C CYS A 48 4.91 -2.79 -11.39
N GLY A 49 5.90 -3.63 -11.46
CA GLY A 49 5.75 -5.03 -11.84
C GLY A 49 5.81 -5.98 -10.62
N SER A 50 6.00 -7.25 -10.90
CA SER A 50 6.22 -8.25 -9.85
C SER A 50 7.57 -8.09 -9.13
N GLY A 51 8.48 -7.29 -9.67
CA GLY A 51 9.78 -7.01 -9.05
C GLY A 51 9.66 -6.24 -7.74
N GLU A 52 8.76 -5.29 -7.69
CA GLU A 52 8.58 -4.40 -6.57
C GLU A 52 7.68 -4.99 -5.47
N PHE A 53 6.53 -5.57 -5.84
CA PHE A 53 5.47 -5.91 -4.89
C PHE A 53 5.26 -7.41 -4.63
N ALA A 54 5.80 -8.29 -5.49
CA ALA A 54 5.42 -9.71 -5.45
C ALA A 54 5.71 -10.38 -4.10
N HIS A 55 4.67 -11.00 -3.56
CA HIS A 55 4.70 -11.77 -2.32
C HIS A 55 5.21 -10.96 -1.11
N LYS A 56 4.94 -9.66 -1.12
CA LYS A 56 5.22 -8.77 0.00
C LYS A 56 3.90 -8.32 0.62
N PRO A 57 3.80 -8.25 1.95
CA PRO A 57 2.58 -7.79 2.60
C PRO A 57 2.39 -6.29 2.41
N GLY A 58 1.15 -5.88 2.19
CA GLY A 58 0.74 -4.49 2.08
C GLY A 58 -0.35 -4.14 3.09
N LEU A 59 -0.25 -2.98 3.70
CA LEU A 59 -1.27 -2.36 4.53
C LEU A 59 -1.89 -1.19 3.77
N ILE A 60 -3.23 -1.15 3.71
CA ILE A 60 -3.95 0.02 3.19
C ILE A 60 -4.37 0.91 4.36
N VAL A 61 -3.96 2.17 4.29
CA VAL A 61 -4.42 3.24 5.18
C VAL A 61 -5.24 4.21 4.35
N SER A 62 -6.55 4.18 4.50
CA SER A 62 -7.44 5.10 3.80
C SER A 62 -7.73 6.32 4.63
N VAL A 63 -7.77 7.49 3.99
CA VAL A 63 -7.97 8.79 4.63
C VAL A 63 -9.19 9.48 4.02
N SER A 64 -10.08 9.99 4.86
CA SER A 64 -11.26 10.74 4.44
C SER A 64 -11.41 12.03 5.25
N SER A 65 -11.80 13.11 4.58
CA SER A 65 -12.18 14.36 5.25
C SER A 65 -13.49 14.27 6.03
N GLY A 66 -14.35 13.31 5.67
CA GLY A 66 -15.61 13.02 6.35
C GLY A 66 -15.67 11.58 6.87
N ASN A 67 -16.87 11.00 6.83
CA ASN A 67 -17.15 9.65 7.37
C ASN A 67 -16.86 8.50 6.40
N GLY A 68 -16.29 8.77 5.21
CA GLY A 68 -15.94 7.78 4.20
C GLY A 68 -14.71 6.93 4.55
N GLY A 69 -13.94 6.56 3.52
CA GLY A 69 -12.67 5.84 3.65
C GLY A 69 -12.75 4.34 3.38
N ALA A 70 -13.95 3.76 3.27
CA ALA A 70 -14.08 2.32 3.02
C ALA A 70 -13.91 1.92 1.55
N TYR A 71 -14.30 2.77 0.63
CA TYR A 71 -14.29 2.46 -0.80
C TYR A 71 -12.88 2.25 -1.37
N PRO A 72 -11.87 3.08 -1.07
CA PRO A 72 -10.51 2.83 -1.55
C PRO A 72 -9.95 1.48 -1.13
N ILE A 73 -10.29 1.02 0.09
CA ILE A 73 -9.85 -0.29 0.59
C ILE A 73 -10.47 -1.40 -0.25
N SER A 74 -11.79 -1.35 -0.46
CA SER A 74 -12.51 -2.36 -1.25
C SER A 74 -12.01 -2.39 -2.68
N GLU A 75 -11.84 -1.23 -3.31
CA GLU A 75 -11.36 -1.08 -4.68
C GLU A 75 -9.95 -1.67 -4.86
N LEU A 76 -9.02 -1.36 -3.96
CA LEU A 76 -7.65 -1.84 -4.04
C LEU A 76 -7.55 -3.33 -3.74
N ARG A 77 -8.31 -3.85 -2.79
CA ARG A 77 -8.35 -5.29 -2.51
C ARG A 77 -8.93 -6.09 -3.66
N MET A 78 -9.88 -5.52 -4.40
CA MET A 78 -10.51 -6.19 -5.53
C MET A 78 -9.60 -6.29 -6.75
N SER A 79 -8.73 -5.32 -7.02
CA SER A 79 -8.15 -5.13 -8.35
C SER A 79 -6.61 -5.02 -8.41
N SER A 80 -5.92 -4.64 -7.36
CA SER A 80 -4.52 -4.21 -7.45
C SER A 80 -3.48 -5.35 -7.43
N TYR A 81 -3.87 -6.56 -7.07
CA TYR A 81 -2.94 -7.67 -6.77
C TYR A 81 -2.61 -8.56 -7.97
N LYS A 82 -3.42 -8.55 -9.04
CA LYS A 82 -3.31 -9.53 -10.14
C LYS A 82 -1.89 -9.59 -10.75
N ASN A 83 -1.34 -8.48 -11.19
CA ASN A 83 -0.04 -8.45 -11.86
C ASN A 83 1.11 -8.08 -10.91
N THR A 84 0.82 -7.36 -9.86
CA THR A 84 1.81 -6.97 -8.86
C THR A 84 2.13 -8.09 -7.87
N HIS A 85 1.21 -9.04 -7.71
CA HIS A 85 1.27 -10.11 -6.70
C HIS A 85 1.44 -9.59 -5.26
N ILE A 86 1.02 -8.34 -4.99
CA ILE A 86 1.02 -7.79 -3.63
C ILE A 86 0.04 -8.58 -2.74
N MET A 87 0.38 -8.75 -1.49
CA MET A 87 -0.47 -9.45 -0.52
C MET A 87 -1.03 -8.46 0.50
N TRP A 88 -2.25 -7.99 0.29
CA TRP A 88 -2.92 -7.17 1.28
C TRP A 88 -3.16 -7.96 2.57
N ILE A 89 -2.62 -7.49 3.69
CA ILE A 89 -2.90 -8.10 4.99
C ILE A 89 -4.40 -7.98 5.31
N PRO A 90 -4.98 -8.86 6.16
CA PRO A 90 -6.41 -8.86 6.45
C PRO A 90 -6.89 -7.64 7.26
N GLU A 91 -5.97 -6.77 7.67
CA GLU A 91 -6.23 -5.54 8.38
C GLU A 91 -6.06 -4.31 7.48
N ASN A 92 -6.72 -3.22 7.88
CA ASN A 92 -6.59 -1.91 7.26
C ASN A 92 -6.87 -0.82 8.31
N ILE A 93 -6.47 0.40 8.01
CA ILE A 93 -6.75 1.57 8.83
C ILE A 93 -7.61 2.54 8.02
N ILE A 94 -8.65 3.09 8.64
CA ILE A 94 -9.45 4.17 8.06
C ILE A 94 -9.37 5.36 9.01
N ILE A 95 -8.80 6.45 8.52
CA ILE A 95 -8.74 7.73 9.20
C ILE A 95 -9.86 8.61 8.66
N ARG A 96 -10.89 8.82 9.48
CA ARG A 96 -12.05 9.66 9.15
C ARG A 96 -11.92 11.03 9.79
N ASN A 97 -12.63 12.01 9.21
CA ASN A 97 -12.63 13.40 9.71
C ASN A 97 -11.20 13.90 9.94
N VAL A 98 -10.30 13.66 8.99
CA VAL A 98 -8.86 13.87 9.17
C VAL A 98 -8.51 15.33 9.52
N GLU A 99 -9.37 16.28 9.17
CA GLU A 99 -9.19 17.71 9.51
C GLU A 99 -9.34 18.00 11.01
N GLU A 100 -9.99 17.10 11.75
CA GLU A 100 -10.07 17.16 13.21
C GLU A 100 -8.74 16.78 13.89
N PHE A 101 -7.87 16.06 13.18
CA PHE A 101 -6.53 15.74 13.63
C PHE A 101 -5.60 16.92 13.33
N ASN A 102 -5.47 17.84 14.30
CA ASN A 102 -4.61 19.02 14.12
C ASN A 102 -3.13 18.62 14.05
N PRO A 103 -2.46 18.82 12.90
CA PRO A 103 -1.03 18.47 12.74
C PRO A 103 -0.11 19.25 13.69
N GLY A 104 -0.55 20.41 14.17
CA GLY A 104 0.20 21.26 15.12
C GLY A 104 0.16 20.78 16.58
N SER A 105 -0.68 19.81 16.91
CA SER A 105 -0.87 19.32 18.29
C SER A 105 0.02 18.13 18.66
N HIS A 106 0.99 17.77 17.85
CA HIS A 106 1.85 16.59 18.06
C HIS A 106 1.07 15.29 18.29
N GLY A 107 -0.03 15.10 17.56
CA GLY A 107 -0.86 13.90 17.65
C GLY A 107 -1.77 13.82 18.87
N LYS A 108 -1.88 14.88 19.65
CA LYS A 108 -2.67 14.90 20.90
C LYS A 108 -4.18 14.71 20.70
N ASN A 109 -4.67 14.77 19.46
CA ASN A 109 -6.09 14.61 19.15
C ASN A 109 -6.41 13.26 18.47
N ILE A 110 -5.44 12.36 18.37
CA ILE A 110 -5.74 10.99 17.92
C ILE A 110 -6.44 10.27 19.06
N PRO A 111 -7.65 9.72 18.85
CA PRO A 111 -8.32 8.94 19.89
C PRO A 111 -7.48 7.70 20.28
N ASP A 112 -7.42 7.38 21.57
CA ASP A 112 -6.60 6.27 22.09
C ASP A 112 -6.88 4.94 21.34
N TRP A 113 -8.15 4.67 21.05
CA TRP A 113 -8.54 3.46 20.31
C TRP A 113 -7.93 3.39 18.89
N LEU A 114 -7.72 4.53 18.24
CA LEU A 114 -7.12 4.58 16.89
C LEU A 114 -5.61 4.40 16.99
N ASP A 115 -4.98 4.95 18.01
CA ASP A 115 -3.55 4.78 18.27
C ASP A 115 -3.23 3.31 18.58
N ASP A 116 -3.96 2.70 19.48
CA ASP A 116 -3.86 1.27 19.79
C ASP A 116 -4.07 0.40 18.54
N ARG A 117 -5.05 0.75 17.71
CA ARG A 117 -5.32 0.04 16.45
C ARG A 117 -4.16 0.17 15.46
N ILE A 118 -3.62 1.37 15.31
CA ILE A 118 -2.45 1.62 14.44
C ILE A 118 -1.27 0.78 14.91
N TYR A 119 -0.98 0.80 16.20
CA TYR A 119 0.11 0.01 16.78
C TYR A 119 -0.05 -1.49 16.52
N TYR A 120 -1.24 -2.04 16.78
CA TYR A 120 -1.54 -3.44 16.51
C TYR A 120 -1.32 -3.80 15.04
N VAL A 121 -1.87 -3.01 14.12
CA VAL A 121 -1.82 -3.31 12.69
C VAL A 121 -0.40 -3.19 12.12
N LEU A 122 0.40 -2.24 12.62
CA LEU A 122 1.81 -2.12 12.23
C LEU A 122 2.64 -3.31 12.70
N ASN A 123 2.43 -3.79 13.93
CA ASN A 123 3.10 -5.01 14.41
C ASN A 123 2.68 -6.24 13.59
N LEU A 124 1.41 -6.32 13.21
CA LEU A 124 0.93 -7.39 12.34
C LEU A 124 1.59 -7.34 10.97
N LEU A 125 1.72 -6.15 10.36
CA LEU A 125 2.43 -5.96 9.09
C LEU A 125 3.90 -6.44 9.19
N LEU A 126 4.60 -6.06 10.27
CA LEU A 126 5.98 -6.49 10.50
C LEU A 126 6.10 -8.01 10.65
N ALA A 127 5.15 -8.64 11.35
CA ALA A 127 5.10 -10.10 11.48
C ALA A 127 4.91 -10.77 10.11
N TYR A 128 3.99 -10.28 9.29
CA TYR A 128 3.82 -10.76 7.92
C TYR A 128 5.09 -10.56 7.09
N ALA A 129 5.72 -9.37 7.14
CA ALA A 129 6.92 -9.07 6.37
C ALA A 129 8.06 -10.04 6.68
N SER A 130 8.29 -10.32 7.96
CA SER A 130 9.32 -11.26 8.42
C SER A 130 9.06 -12.69 7.95
N ASN A 131 7.81 -13.15 8.05
CA ASN A 131 7.44 -14.52 7.69
C ASN A 131 7.35 -14.74 6.18
N MET A 132 7.03 -13.71 5.41
CA MET A 132 6.95 -13.80 3.95
C MET A 132 8.28 -13.65 3.23
N LYS A 133 9.31 -13.18 3.91
CA LYS A 133 10.65 -13.02 3.32
C LYS A 133 11.24 -14.35 2.83
N PRO A 134 11.21 -15.45 3.60
CA PRO A 134 11.68 -16.76 3.12
C PRO A 134 10.88 -17.28 1.92
N LEU A 135 9.56 -17.04 1.88
CA LEU A 135 8.72 -17.49 0.78
C LEU A 135 9.20 -16.97 -0.58
N ARG A 136 9.69 -15.71 -0.63
CA ARG A 136 10.19 -15.11 -1.88
C ARG A 136 11.45 -15.76 -2.44
N THR A 137 12.18 -16.53 -1.64
CA THR A 137 13.35 -17.28 -2.12
C THR A 137 12.97 -18.61 -2.76
N ILE A 138 11.78 -19.13 -2.47
CA ILE A 138 11.29 -20.43 -2.97
C ILE A 138 10.54 -20.26 -4.29
N ILE A 139 9.83 -19.14 -4.45
CA ILE A 139 8.98 -18.90 -5.62
C ILE A 139 9.81 -18.36 -6.78
N ASN A 140 9.76 -19.06 -7.92
CA ASN A 140 10.32 -18.54 -9.15
C ASN A 140 9.30 -17.67 -9.89
N ARG A 141 9.47 -16.35 -9.77
CA ARG A 141 8.58 -15.34 -10.39
C ARG A 141 8.59 -15.35 -11.93
N LYS A 142 9.52 -16.05 -12.55
CA LYS A 142 9.62 -16.12 -14.03
C LYS A 142 8.67 -17.14 -14.62
N ASP A 143 8.19 -18.09 -13.83
CA ASP A 143 7.34 -19.19 -14.33
C ASP A 143 5.96 -18.66 -14.74
N PHE A 144 5.39 -17.75 -13.95
CA PHE A 144 4.10 -17.09 -14.24
C PHE A 144 4.20 -15.60 -13.88
N GLY A 145 4.71 -14.79 -14.80
CA GLY A 145 4.96 -13.36 -14.59
C GLY A 145 3.71 -12.50 -14.44
N ASN A 146 2.57 -12.98 -14.95
CA ASN A 146 1.28 -12.30 -14.84
C ASN A 146 0.27 -13.22 -14.16
N GLY A 147 -0.57 -12.64 -13.29
CA GLY A 147 -1.70 -13.33 -12.72
C GLY A 147 -2.80 -13.61 -13.76
N MET A 148 -3.68 -14.56 -13.47
CA MET A 148 -4.86 -14.89 -14.31
C MET A 148 -5.95 -13.82 -14.15
#